data_cc2e66ba158fba41c7eeaf9e64ab3527
#
_entry.id   cc2e66ba158fba41c7eeaf9e64ab3527
#
_cell.length_a   1.000
_cell.length_b   1.000
_cell.length_c   1.000
_cell.angle_alpha   90.00
_cell.angle_beta   90.00
_cell.angle_gamma   90.00
#
_symmetry.space_group_name_H-M   'P 1'
#
loop_
_entity.id
_entity.type
_entity.pdbx_description
1 polymer ?
#
loop_
_entity_poly.entity_id
_entity_poly.type
_entity_poly.pdbx_seq_one_letter_code
_entity_poly.pdbx_strand_id
1 'polypeptide(L)'
;HLEHRRQRQMCIRDRDMHAYHGKDERRIPPLILGHEVSGQIINGKLKDQISVLNPLITCRNCEYCKSGREHLCPDRVLLGMNRPYERQGAFAELITVPDHNIFKVPEKLDVKEAAVAEPTAVSYHAVLLAVEASKKPLNECRTLVQGGGAIGLLCALILSKIQGNTNLTISDPNQKRLNACSKYVDAKTVSPDHKDIKESSFDLVFDTVGLEVSRQQAISVVKPGGIIAVSYTHLR
;
A
#
# COMPACT_ATOMS: atom_id res chain seq x y z
N HIS A 1 -20.43 -17.31 5.31
CA HIS A 1 -20.60 -16.80 3.94
C HIS A 1 -21.10 -15.36 4.02
N LEU A 2 -20.35 -14.43 3.49
CA LEU A 2 -20.68 -13.02 3.46
C LEU A 2 -20.92 -12.61 2.01
N GLU A 3 -22.13 -12.20 1.73
CA GLU A 3 -22.53 -11.63 0.45
C GLU A 3 -22.62 -10.11 0.61
N HIS A 4 -22.02 -9.35 -0.31
CA HIS A 4 -22.09 -7.89 -0.34
C HIS A 4 -23.01 -7.42 -1.45
N ARG A 5 -24.05 -6.70 -1.14
CA ARG A 5 -24.87 -5.97 -2.12
C ARG A 5 -24.81 -4.46 -1.86
N ARG A 6 -24.65 -3.71 -2.97
CA ARG A 6 -24.76 -2.24 -3.13
C ARG A 6 -23.70 -1.41 -2.38
N GLN A 7 -23.11 -0.51 -3.12
CA GLN A 7 -22.02 0.42 -2.79
C GLN A 7 -20.67 -0.27 -2.52
N ARG A 8 -20.05 -0.79 -3.59
CA ARG A 8 -18.63 -1.12 -3.58
C ARG A 8 -17.83 -0.02 -4.21
N GLN A 9 -16.73 0.31 -3.58
CA GLN A 9 -15.65 1.04 -4.20
C GLN A 9 -14.43 0.15 -4.29
N MET A 10 -13.80 0.14 -5.44
CA MET A 10 -12.63 -0.67 -5.74
C MET A 10 -11.58 0.23 -6.35
N CYS A 11 -10.35 0.08 -5.89
CA CYS A 11 -9.20 0.73 -6.48
C CYS A 11 -8.56 -0.21 -7.50
N ILE A 12 -8.36 0.26 -8.71
CA ILE A 12 -7.57 -0.46 -9.72
C ILE A 12 -6.14 0.04 -9.60
N ARG A 13 -5.24 -0.86 -9.21
CA ARG A 13 -3.82 -0.56 -9.07
C ARG A 13 -2.98 -1.32 -10.07
N ASP A 14 -1.73 -0.91 -10.25
CA ASP A 14 -0.81 -1.47 -11.25
C ASP A 14 -0.68 -3.00 -11.20
N ARG A 15 -0.83 -3.61 -10.03
CA ARG A 15 -0.83 -5.08 -9.89
C ARG A 15 -1.97 -5.76 -10.65
N ASP A 16 -3.17 -5.19 -10.60
CA ASP A 16 -4.32 -5.72 -11.33
C ASP A 16 -4.18 -5.44 -12.83
N MET A 17 -3.61 -4.28 -13.20
CA MET A 17 -3.28 -3.96 -14.59
C MET A 17 -2.21 -4.87 -15.18
N HIS A 18 -1.18 -5.25 -14.39
CA HIS A 18 -0.19 -6.23 -14.81
C HIS A 18 -0.83 -7.62 -15.07
N ALA A 19 -1.74 -8.03 -14.20
CA ALA A 19 -2.49 -9.28 -14.38
C ALA A 19 -3.37 -9.22 -15.63
N TYR A 20 -4.09 -8.11 -15.84
CA TYR A 20 -4.93 -7.89 -17.00
C TYR A 20 -4.12 -7.97 -18.32
N HIS A 21 -2.90 -7.50 -18.32
CA HIS A 21 -1.97 -7.59 -19.46
C HIS A 21 -1.18 -8.90 -19.52
N GLY A 22 -1.51 -9.92 -18.71
CA GLY A 22 -0.84 -11.21 -18.71
C GLY A 22 0.61 -11.20 -18.20
N LYS A 23 0.99 -10.18 -17.42
CA LYS A 23 2.36 -10.00 -16.90
C LYS A 23 2.56 -10.49 -15.46
N ASP A 24 1.57 -11.14 -14.86
CA ASP A 24 1.66 -11.70 -13.50
C ASP A 24 1.31 -13.20 -13.52
N GLU A 25 2.32 -14.04 -13.38
CA GLU A 25 2.20 -15.50 -13.38
C GLU A 25 1.36 -16.06 -12.21
N ARG A 26 1.08 -15.25 -11.20
CA ARG A 26 0.24 -15.60 -10.05
C ARG A 26 -1.23 -15.32 -10.28
N ARG A 27 -1.57 -14.68 -11.40
CA ARG A 27 -2.92 -14.23 -11.77
C ARG A 27 -3.25 -14.66 -13.19
N ILE A 28 -3.42 -15.97 -13.36
CA ILE A 28 -3.68 -16.58 -14.66
C ILE A 28 -5.21 -16.68 -14.87
N PRO A 29 -5.75 -16.24 -16.01
CA PRO A 29 -7.16 -16.42 -16.33
C PRO A 29 -7.60 -17.89 -16.41
N PRO A 30 -8.87 -18.24 -16.07
CA PRO A 30 -9.93 -17.34 -15.64
C PRO A 30 -9.81 -16.95 -14.16
N LEU A 31 -9.83 -15.65 -13.85
CA LEU A 31 -9.71 -15.15 -12.48
C LEU A 31 -10.40 -13.80 -12.34
N ILE A 32 -11.25 -13.64 -11.32
CA ILE A 32 -11.76 -12.33 -10.92
C ILE A 32 -10.64 -11.63 -10.13
N LEU A 33 -10.20 -10.47 -10.60
CA LEU A 33 -9.17 -9.66 -9.96
C LEU A 33 -9.75 -8.80 -8.82
N GLY A 34 -8.90 -7.98 -8.18
CA GLY A 34 -9.27 -7.01 -7.15
C GLY A 34 -9.02 -7.50 -5.73
N HIS A 35 -8.34 -6.67 -4.94
CA HIS A 35 -7.96 -6.97 -3.56
C HIS A 35 -8.07 -5.75 -2.64
N GLU A 36 -8.44 -4.59 -3.17
CA GLU A 36 -8.67 -3.34 -2.46
C GLU A 36 -10.17 -3.06 -2.48
N VAL A 37 -10.85 -3.23 -1.37
CA VAL A 37 -12.32 -3.23 -1.35
C VAL A 37 -12.90 -2.77 -0.03
N SER A 38 -13.95 -1.98 -0.14
CA SER A 38 -14.90 -1.66 0.93
C SER A 38 -16.32 -1.95 0.46
N GLY A 39 -17.22 -2.19 1.38
CA GLY A 39 -18.61 -2.47 1.03
C GLY A 39 -19.46 -2.76 2.25
N GLN A 40 -20.77 -2.96 2.01
CA GLN A 40 -21.73 -3.31 3.03
C GLN A 40 -21.78 -4.83 3.23
N ILE A 41 -21.79 -5.25 4.48
CA ILE A 41 -21.97 -6.64 4.86
C ILE A 41 -23.46 -6.99 4.74
N ILE A 42 -23.81 -8.03 3.97
CA ILE A 42 -25.20 -8.43 3.78
C ILE A 42 -25.58 -9.65 4.61
N ASN A 43 -24.61 -10.39 5.12
CA ASN A 43 -24.84 -11.56 5.97
C ASN A 43 -23.72 -11.71 7.00
N GLY A 44 -23.99 -12.36 8.14
CA GLY A 44 -23.04 -12.60 9.22
C GLY A 44 -23.14 -11.61 10.39
N LYS A 45 -22.14 -11.62 11.27
CA LYS A 45 -22.17 -10.86 12.54
C LYS A 45 -22.16 -9.35 12.36
N LEU A 46 -21.61 -8.85 11.24
CA LEU A 46 -21.48 -7.43 10.93
C LEU A 46 -22.50 -6.98 9.88
N LYS A 47 -23.62 -7.69 9.75
CA LYS A 47 -24.67 -7.35 8.79
C LYS A 47 -25.01 -5.86 8.85
N ASP A 48 -25.24 -5.26 7.66
CA ASP A 48 -25.57 -3.85 7.43
C ASP A 48 -24.45 -2.84 7.75
N GLN A 49 -23.30 -3.30 8.23
CA GLN A 49 -22.12 -2.44 8.50
C GLN A 49 -21.29 -2.20 7.24
N ILE A 50 -20.76 -0.98 7.09
CA ILE A 50 -19.71 -0.72 6.13
C ILE A 50 -18.39 -1.27 6.68
N SER A 51 -17.67 -2.00 5.84
CA SER A 51 -16.46 -2.72 6.23
C SER A 51 -15.44 -2.74 5.10
N VAL A 52 -14.18 -2.92 5.49
CA VAL A 52 -13.06 -3.21 4.57
C VAL A 52 -12.59 -4.63 4.78
N LEU A 53 -11.89 -5.17 3.80
CA LEU A 53 -11.38 -6.53 3.86
C LEU A 53 -9.85 -6.53 3.97
N ASN A 54 -9.31 -7.39 4.84
CA ASN A 54 -7.95 -7.83 4.69
C ASN A 54 -7.91 -8.86 3.54
N PRO A 55 -7.26 -8.56 2.41
CA PRO A 55 -7.25 -9.48 1.28
C PRO A 55 -6.40 -10.74 1.52
N LEU A 56 -5.56 -10.74 2.57
CA LEU A 56 -4.72 -11.87 2.91
C LEU A 56 -5.47 -12.84 3.82
N ILE A 57 -5.86 -13.97 3.28
CA ILE A 57 -6.50 -15.05 4.02
C ILE A 57 -5.43 -16.05 4.44
N THR A 58 -5.38 -16.40 5.73
CA THR A 58 -4.33 -17.23 6.31
C THR A 58 -4.89 -18.43 7.07
N CYS A 59 -4.08 -19.44 7.36
CA CYS A 59 -4.53 -20.65 8.06
C CYS A 59 -4.86 -20.42 9.54
N ARG A 60 -4.35 -19.32 10.15
CA ARG A 60 -4.51 -18.95 11.57
C ARG A 60 -4.02 -19.97 12.59
N ASN A 61 -3.37 -21.04 12.17
CA ASN A 61 -2.95 -22.13 13.04
C ASN A 61 -1.42 -22.36 13.08
N CYS A 62 -0.67 -21.93 12.03
CA CYS A 62 0.78 -22.06 12.00
C CYS A 62 1.47 -21.10 13.00
N GLU A 63 2.74 -21.30 13.25
CA GLU A 63 3.55 -20.47 14.15
C GLU A 63 3.56 -18.99 13.77
N TYR A 64 3.59 -18.70 12.46
CA TYR A 64 3.56 -17.33 11.95
C TYR A 64 2.23 -16.64 12.26
N CYS A 65 1.11 -17.32 12.05
CA CYS A 65 -0.20 -16.78 12.38
C CYS A 65 -0.35 -16.55 13.89
N LYS A 66 0.10 -17.51 14.70
CA LYS A 66 0.03 -17.41 16.17
C LYS A 66 0.94 -16.32 16.75
N SER A 67 2.02 -15.96 16.04
CA SER A 67 2.95 -14.89 16.43
C SER A 67 2.66 -13.52 15.79
N GLY A 68 1.50 -13.35 15.14
CA GLY A 68 1.14 -12.07 14.48
C GLY A 68 1.92 -11.77 13.18
N ARG A 69 2.61 -12.76 12.63
CA ARG A 69 3.35 -12.66 11.36
C ARG A 69 2.60 -13.36 10.23
N GLU A 70 1.31 -13.09 10.12
CA GLU A 70 0.39 -13.75 9.20
C GLU A 70 0.82 -13.65 7.73
N HIS A 71 1.53 -12.59 7.36
CA HIS A 71 2.11 -12.40 6.03
C HIS A 71 3.16 -13.47 5.64
N LEU A 72 3.71 -14.21 6.62
CA LEU A 72 4.64 -15.32 6.42
C LEU A 72 3.94 -16.69 6.43
N CYS A 73 2.62 -16.74 6.58
CA CYS A 73 1.87 -18.00 6.57
C CYS A 73 2.13 -18.78 5.27
N PRO A 74 2.56 -20.06 5.34
CA PRO A 74 2.80 -20.87 4.14
C PRO A 74 1.52 -21.13 3.34
N ASP A 75 0.36 -21.21 4.02
CA ASP A 75 -0.94 -21.47 3.41
C ASP A 75 -1.72 -20.17 3.12
N ARG A 76 -1.02 -19.03 3.02
CA ARG A 76 -1.68 -17.76 2.74
C ARG A 76 -2.23 -17.74 1.31
N VAL A 77 -3.41 -17.15 1.17
CA VAL A 77 -4.07 -16.89 -0.09
C VAL A 77 -4.42 -15.42 -0.18
N LEU A 78 -4.22 -14.80 -1.32
CA LEU A 78 -4.59 -13.41 -1.55
C LEU A 78 -5.81 -13.34 -2.48
N LEU A 79 -6.76 -12.47 -2.20
CA LEU A 79 -7.88 -12.20 -3.10
C LEU A 79 -7.38 -11.78 -4.49
N GLY A 80 -7.99 -12.33 -5.54
CA GLY A 80 -7.59 -12.04 -6.92
C GLY A 80 -6.25 -12.67 -7.32
N MET A 81 -5.87 -13.79 -6.70
CA MET A 81 -4.73 -14.64 -7.09
C MET A 81 -5.14 -16.10 -7.19
N ASN A 82 -4.49 -16.86 -8.08
CA ASN A 82 -4.73 -18.29 -8.22
C ASN A 82 -3.49 -19.16 -7.97
N ARG A 83 -2.39 -18.56 -7.57
CA ARG A 83 -1.20 -19.31 -7.12
C ARG A 83 -0.72 -18.78 -5.77
N PRO A 84 -0.33 -19.67 -4.84
CA PRO A 84 -0.35 -21.14 -4.94
C PRO A 84 -1.75 -21.77 -4.94
N TYR A 85 -2.79 -21.03 -4.45
CA TYR A 85 -4.18 -21.48 -4.42
C TYR A 85 -5.10 -20.43 -5.01
N GLU A 86 -6.12 -20.89 -5.74
CA GLU A 86 -7.09 -19.99 -6.36
C GLU A 86 -7.99 -19.32 -5.33
N ARG A 87 -8.07 -17.99 -5.43
CA ARG A 87 -9.04 -17.19 -4.70
C ARG A 87 -9.54 -16.04 -5.56
N GLN A 88 -10.83 -16.08 -5.88
CA GLN A 88 -11.49 -15.02 -6.66
C GLN A 88 -11.41 -13.68 -5.92
N GLY A 89 -11.21 -12.62 -6.68
CA GLY A 89 -11.05 -11.26 -6.16
C GLY A 89 -12.38 -10.51 -6.01
N ALA A 90 -12.25 -9.22 -5.75
CA ALA A 90 -13.36 -8.35 -5.39
C ALA A 90 -13.98 -7.58 -6.56
N PHE A 91 -13.51 -7.72 -7.81
CA PHE A 91 -14.15 -7.12 -8.98
C PHE A 91 -15.44 -7.88 -9.37
N ALA A 92 -16.30 -8.09 -8.41
CA ALA A 92 -17.56 -8.78 -8.52
C ALA A 92 -18.64 -8.08 -7.67
N GLU A 93 -19.93 -8.30 -7.93
CA GLU A 93 -20.99 -7.70 -7.11
C GLU A 93 -21.02 -8.22 -5.69
N LEU A 94 -20.66 -9.48 -5.50
CA LEU A 94 -20.62 -10.17 -4.23
C LEU A 94 -19.30 -10.91 -4.05
N ILE A 95 -18.84 -10.95 -2.82
CA ILE A 95 -17.66 -11.73 -2.44
C ILE A 95 -17.90 -12.40 -1.09
N THR A 96 -17.41 -13.62 -0.97
CA THR A 96 -17.41 -14.36 0.30
C THR A 96 -16.02 -14.39 0.89
N VAL A 97 -15.88 -13.97 2.14
CA VAL A 97 -14.61 -14.00 2.88
C VAL A 97 -14.84 -14.49 4.31
N PRO A 98 -13.82 -15.02 4.99
CA PRO A 98 -13.92 -15.37 6.41
C PRO A 98 -14.22 -14.13 7.28
N ASP A 99 -15.00 -14.29 8.32
CA ASP A 99 -15.39 -13.20 9.24
C ASP A 99 -14.18 -12.43 9.81
N HIS A 100 -13.08 -13.12 10.08
CA HIS A 100 -11.87 -12.52 10.64
C HIS A 100 -11.06 -11.66 9.64
N ASN A 101 -11.42 -11.71 8.37
CA ASN A 101 -10.85 -10.83 7.34
C ASN A 101 -11.64 -9.53 7.17
N ILE A 102 -12.71 -9.34 7.93
CA ILE A 102 -13.63 -8.20 7.83
C ILE A 102 -13.37 -7.25 8.98
N PHE A 103 -13.18 -5.99 8.66
CA PHE A 103 -12.95 -4.91 9.61
C PHE A 103 -14.02 -3.84 9.46
N LYS A 104 -14.77 -3.58 10.53
CA LYS A 104 -15.75 -2.49 10.56
C LYS A 104 -15.04 -1.15 10.34
N VAL A 105 -15.60 -0.32 9.50
CA VAL A 105 -15.14 1.04 9.25
C VAL A 105 -15.78 1.97 10.28
N PRO A 106 -15.07 3.01 10.77
CA PRO A 106 -15.68 4.06 11.59
C PRO A 106 -16.88 4.71 10.88
N GLU A 107 -17.96 5.00 11.62
CA GLU A 107 -19.23 5.47 11.05
C GLU A 107 -19.13 6.77 10.23
N LYS A 108 -18.11 7.59 10.53
CA LYS A 108 -17.86 8.86 9.82
C LYS A 108 -17.12 8.71 8.50
N LEU A 109 -16.61 7.51 8.19
CA LEU A 109 -15.83 7.28 6.98
C LEU A 109 -16.74 6.76 5.87
N ASP A 110 -16.71 7.43 4.72
CA ASP A 110 -17.45 7.02 3.53
C ASP A 110 -16.91 5.69 2.97
N VAL A 111 -17.78 4.91 2.34
CA VAL A 111 -17.38 3.66 1.69
C VAL A 111 -16.32 3.85 0.61
N LYS A 112 -16.32 5.00 -0.09
CA LYS A 112 -15.32 5.32 -1.11
C LYS A 112 -13.95 5.60 -0.49
N GLU A 113 -13.94 6.34 0.60
CA GLU A 113 -12.71 6.63 1.37
C GLU A 113 -12.16 5.35 1.99
N ALA A 114 -13.03 4.49 2.50
CA ALA A 114 -12.65 3.20 3.07
C ALA A 114 -11.96 2.25 2.08
N ALA A 115 -12.21 2.38 0.77
CA ALA A 115 -11.61 1.54 -0.26
C ALA A 115 -10.07 1.64 -0.34
N VAL A 116 -9.48 2.74 0.18
CA VAL A 116 -8.02 2.89 0.22
C VAL A 116 -7.37 2.29 1.47
N ALA A 117 -8.11 1.55 2.29
CA ALA A 117 -7.59 0.97 3.54
C ALA A 117 -6.42 0.00 3.29
N GLU A 118 -6.51 -0.87 2.26
CA GLU A 118 -5.42 -1.82 1.94
C GLU A 118 -4.14 -1.09 1.55
N PRO A 119 -4.12 -0.19 0.55
CA PRO A 119 -2.91 0.53 0.20
C PRO A 119 -2.40 1.42 1.34
N THR A 120 -3.28 1.94 2.20
CA THR A 120 -2.87 2.66 3.41
C THR A 120 -2.16 1.72 4.40
N ALA A 121 -2.67 0.52 4.63
CA ALA A 121 -2.04 -0.46 5.51
C ALA A 121 -0.65 -0.90 4.98
N VAL A 122 -0.52 -1.12 3.68
CA VAL A 122 0.77 -1.43 3.03
C VAL A 122 1.77 -0.27 3.22
N SER A 123 1.33 0.97 2.98
CA SER A 123 2.17 2.15 3.15
C SER A 123 2.55 2.36 4.61
N TYR A 124 1.63 2.16 5.54
CA TYR A 124 1.86 2.26 6.98
C TYR A 124 2.91 1.24 7.45
N HIS A 125 2.76 0.00 7.03
CA HIS A 125 3.72 -1.05 7.37
C HIS A 125 5.14 -0.75 6.83
N ALA A 126 5.25 -0.28 5.58
CA ALA A 126 6.53 0.12 5.00
C ALA A 126 7.20 1.26 5.78
N VAL A 127 6.41 2.26 6.19
CA VAL A 127 6.90 3.38 7.02
C VAL A 127 7.36 2.86 8.39
N LEU A 128 6.57 2.02 9.07
CA LEU A 128 6.95 1.48 10.37
C LEU A 128 8.27 0.70 10.31
N LEU A 129 8.45 -0.17 9.33
CA LEU A 129 9.68 -0.93 9.15
C LEU A 129 10.90 -0.01 8.91
N ALA A 130 10.72 1.04 8.12
CA ALA A 130 11.80 2.00 7.87
C ALA A 130 12.16 2.81 9.11
N VAL A 131 11.16 3.21 9.90
CA VAL A 131 11.34 3.94 11.16
C VAL A 131 12.03 3.05 12.19
N GLU A 132 11.60 1.80 12.33
CA GLU A 132 12.20 0.82 13.24
C GLU A 132 13.67 0.52 12.88
N ALA A 133 13.98 0.42 11.58
CA ALA A 133 15.35 0.23 11.09
C ALA A 133 16.22 1.47 11.25
N SER A 134 15.63 2.66 11.36
CA SER A 134 16.36 3.91 11.53
C SER A 134 16.95 4.02 12.94
N LYS A 135 18.24 4.34 13.01
CA LYS A 135 18.91 4.64 14.30
C LYS A 135 18.75 6.11 14.73
N LYS A 136 18.04 6.90 13.94
CA LYS A 136 17.88 8.34 14.12
C LYS A 136 16.40 8.67 14.34
N PRO A 137 16.05 9.58 15.26
CA PRO A 137 14.69 10.06 15.41
C PRO A 137 14.11 10.59 14.09
N LEU A 138 12.86 10.26 13.79
CA LEU A 138 12.29 10.57 12.48
C LEU A 138 12.17 12.06 12.20
N ASN A 139 11.90 12.87 13.23
CA ASN A 139 11.85 14.34 13.13
C ASN A 139 13.21 14.97 12.75
N GLU A 140 14.30 14.26 12.94
CA GLU A 140 15.66 14.65 12.54
C GLU A 140 16.06 14.08 11.18
N CYS A 141 15.27 13.12 10.65
CA CYS A 141 15.57 12.48 9.37
C CYS A 141 15.16 13.37 8.20
N ARG A 142 16.09 13.62 7.29
CA ARG A 142 15.76 14.14 5.97
C ARG A 142 15.23 12.99 5.11
N THR A 143 13.98 13.07 4.71
CA THR A 143 13.26 11.97 4.05
C THR A 143 12.86 12.32 2.62
N LEU A 144 13.11 11.40 1.69
CA LEU A 144 12.65 11.48 0.30
C LEU A 144 11.60 10.41 0.03
N VAL A 145 10.48 10.81 -0.54
CA VAL A 145 9.50 9.90 -1.15
C VAL A 145 9.59 10.09 -2.67
N GLN A 146 10.04 9.07 -3.37
CA GLN A 146 10.06 9.03 -4.83
C GLN A 146 8.71 8.50 -5.34
N GLY A 147 8.04 9.29 -6.17
CA GLY A 147 6.70 9.04 -6.69
C GLY A 147 5.61 9.76 -5.89
N GLY A 148 4.85 10.64 -6.56
CA GLY A 148 3.67 11.34 -6.04
C GLY A 148 2.35 10.61 -6.36
N GLY A 149 2.40 9.30 -6.62
CA GLY A 149 1.22 8.46 -6.82
C GLY A 149 0.50 8.13 -5.52
N ALA A 150 -0.50 7.23 -5.57
CA ALA A 150 -1.29 6.85 -4.40
C ALA A 150 -0.43 6.36 -3.23
N ILE A 151 0.49 5.42 -3.47
CA ILE A 151 1.36 4.87 -2.43
C ILE A 151 2.31 5.94 -1.87
N GLY A 152 2.91 6.76 -2.74
CA GLY A 152 3.82 7.82 -2.29
C GLY A 152 3.10 8.88 -1.46
N LEU A 153 1.90 9.30 -1.87
CA LEU A 153 1.08 10.22 -1.09
C LEU A 153 0.70 9.62 0.27
N LEU A 154 0.30 8.34 0.32
CA LEU A 154 -0.02 7.66 1.58
C LEU A 154 1.21 7.54 2.48
N CYS A 155 2.37 7.16 1.96
CA CYS A 155 3.63 7.17 2.73
C CYS A 155 3.94 8.56 3.28
N ALA A 156 3.82 9.60 2.46
CA ALA A 156 4.09 10.98 2.86
C ALA A 156 3.11 11.48 3.94
N LEU A 157 1.82 11.13 3.83
CA LEU A 157 0.81 11.44 4.85
C LEU A 157 1.14 10.76 6.19
N ILE A 158 1.51 9.49 6.15
CA ILE A 158 1.87 8.73 7.36
C ILE A 158 3.13 9.31 8.00
N LEU A 159 4.17 9.57 7.20
CA LEU A 159 5.41 10.18 7.67
C LEU A 159 5.16 11.54 8.34
N SER A 160 4.39 12.42 7.69
CA SER A 160 4.13 13.78 8.17
C SER A 160 3.11 13.80 9.31
N LYS A 161 1.92 13.21 9.14
CA LYS A 161 0.78 13.39 10.06
C LYS A 161 0.79 12.43 11.25
N ILE A 162 1.34 11.22 11.07
CA ILE A 162 1.34 10.19 12.11
C ILE A 162 2.68 10.11 12.81
N GLN A 163 3.77 10.14 12.05
CA GLN A 163 5.13 9.99 12.55
C GLN A 163 5.85 11.32 12.85
N GLY A 164 5.27 12.46 12.45
CA GLY A 164 5.80 13.78 12.77
C GLY A 164 7.07 14.18 12.02
N ASN A 165 7.34 13.61 10.85
CA ASN A 165 8.47 14.04 10.03
C ASN A 165 8.20 15.41 9.40
N THR A 166 9.04 16.39 9.69
CA THR A 166 8.95 17.77 9.21
C THR A 166 9.92 18.08 8.06
N ASN A 167 10.88 17.19 7.77
CA ASN A 167 11.89 17.36 6.72
C ASN A 167 11.65 16.39 5.56
N LEU A 168 10.47 16.51 4.95
CA LEU A 168 9.96 15.62 3.93
C LEU A 168 10.03 16.25 2.53
N THR A 169 10.57 15.51 1.58
CA THR A 169 10.57 15.85 0.16
C THR A 169 9.82 14.77 -0.62
N ILE A 170 8.95 15.18 -1.56
CA ILE A 170 8.28 14.28 -2.51
C ILE A 170 8.78 14.63 -3.90
N SER A 171 9.21 13.63 -4.67
CA SER A 171 9.65 13.83 -6.05
C SER A 171 8.80 13.05 -7.05
N ASP A 172 8.36 13.70 -8.11
CA ASP A 172 7.64 13.07 -9.22
C ASP A 172 7.86 13.89 -10.50
N PRO A 173 8.04 13.29 -11.70
CA PRO A 173 8.13 14.03 -12.94
C PRO A 173 6.80 14.68 -13.36
N ASN A 174 5.68 14.25 -12.77
CA ASN A 174 4.35 14.74 -13.09
C ASN A 174 3.91 15.87 -12.14
N GLN A 175 3.90 17.09 -12.63
CA GLN A 175 3.52 18.28 -11.85
C GLN A 175 2.09 18.20 -11.26
N LYS A 176 1.14 17.53 -11.96
CA LYS A 176 -0.23 17.37 -11.43
C LYS A 176 -0.24 16.50 -10.17
N ARG A 177 0.60 15.47 -10.09
CA ARG A 177 0.77 14.65 -8.90
C ARG A 177 1.41 15.43 -7.76
N LEU A 178 2.46 16.21 -8.05
CA LEU A 178 3.09 17.08 -7.06
C LEU A 178 2.09 18.10 -6.50
N ASN A 179 1.30 18.73 -7.35
CA ASN A 179 0.26 19.67 -6.93
C ASN A 179 -0.85 19.00 -6.09
N ALA A 180 -1.16 17.72 -6.36
CA ALA A 180 -2.07 16.94 -5.53
C ALA A 180 -1.46 16.66 -4.16
N CYS A 181 -0.19 16.24 -4.11
CA CYS A 181 0.51 15.98 -2.85
C CYS A 181 0.57 17.21 -1.94
N SER A 182 0.91 18.38 -2.47
CA SER A 182 1.02 19.63 -1.69
C SER A 182 -0.29 20.13 -1.09
N LYS A 183 -1.45 19.63 -1.54
CA LYS A 183 -2.75 19.92 -0.93
C LYS A 183 -2.96 19.20 0.41
N TYR A 184 -2.32 18.05 0.61
CA TYR A 184 -2.58 17.17 1.74
C TYR A 184 -1.40 17.04 2.70
N VAL A 185 -0.19 17.27 2.20
CA VAL A 185 1.06 17.06 2.96
C VAL A 185 1.87 18.34 2.95
N ASP A 186 2.31 18.75 4.13
CA ASP A 186 3.32 19.80 4.27
C ASP A 186 4.69 19.17 3.98
N ALA A 187 5.08 19.20 2.70
CA ALA A 187 6.31 18.63 2.20
C ALA A 187 6.81 19.44 1.01
N LYS A 188 8.12 19.45 0.82
CA LYS A 188 8.71 19.99 -0.38
C LYS A 188 8.40 19.09 -1.58
N THR A 189 7.81 19.62 -2.64
CA THR A 189 7.50 18.89 -3.87
C THR A 189 8.39 19.35 -5.00
N VAL A 190 9.08 18.42 -5.67
CA VAL A 190 10.10 18.74 -6.68
C VAL A 190 10.14 17.70 -7.81
N SER A 191 10.72 18.08 -8.96
CA SER A 191 11.07 17.11 -10.00
C SER A 191 12.25 16.22 -9.56
N PRO A 192 12.41 15.00 -10.14
CA PRO A 192 13.47 14.07 -9.75
C PRO A 192 14.91 14.60 -9.98
N ASP A 193 15.08 15.53 -10.91
CA ASP A 193 16.36 16.19 -11.26
C ASP A 193 16.60 17.49 -10.50
N HIS A 194 15.77 17.80 -9.50
CA HIS A 194 15.90 19.04 -8.76
C HIS A 194 17.19 19.09 -7.94
N LYS A 195 17.84 20.27 -7.91
CA LYS A 195 19.14 20.52 -7.26
C LYS A 195 19.21 20.13 -5.77
N ASP A 196 18.10 19.97 -5.10
CA ASP A 196 18.04 19.57 -3.68
C ASP A 196 18.04 18.05 -3.50
N ILE A 197 17.86 17.27 -4.57
CA ILE A 197 18.04 15.83 -4.59
C ILE A 197 19.52 15.56 -4.90
N LYS A 198 20.34 15.55 -3.85
CA LYS A 198 21.80 15.40 -3.96
C LYS A 198 22.23 14.02 -3.48
N GLU A 199 23.39 13.58 -3.96
CA GLU A 199 24.06 12.38 -3.47
C GLU A 199 24.25 12.41 -1.95
N SER A 200 24.07 11.26 -1.33
CA SER A 200 24.28 11.03 0.12
C SER A 200 23.65 12.10 1.01
N SER A 201 22.43 12.55 0.69
CA SER A 201 21.80 13.67 1.39
C SER A 201 20.54 13.32 2.19
N PHE A 202 19.97 12.11 2.00
CA PHE A 202 18.76 11.68 2.70
C PHE A 202 19.05 10.56 3.70
N ASP A 203 18.43 10.64 4.86
CA ASP A 203 18.50 9.59 5.89
C ASP A 203 17.57 8.43 5.57
N LEU A 204 16.38 8.74 5.02
CA LEU A 204 15.37 7.77 4.58
C LEU A 204 14.95 8.06 3.13
N VAL A 205 14.81 7.01 2.33
CA VAL A 205 14.30 7.09 0.96
C VAL A 205 13.22 6.04 0.76
N PHE A 206 12.03 6.45 0.32
CA PHE A 206 10.93 5.57 -0.03
C PHE A 206 10.80 5.54 -1.56
N ASP A 207 11.19 4.42 -2.18
CA ASP A 207 10.93 4.19 -3.61
C ASP A 207 9.52 3.60 -3.78
N THR A 208 8.58 4.46 -4.17
CA THR A 208 7.19 4.06 -4.47
C THR A 208 6.92 4.00 -5.97
N VAL A 209 7.97 4.12 -6.79
CA VAL A 209 7.94 4.04 -8.26
C VAL A 209 8.32 2.64 -8.73
N GLY A 210 9.39 2.07 -8.17
CA GLY A 210 9.86 0.73 -8.47
C GLY A 210 10.53 0.55 -9.84
N LEU A 211 10.88 1.62 -10.52
CA LEU A 211 11.64 1.58 -11.76
C LEU A 211 13.15 1.47 -11.46
N GLU A 212 13.91 0.99 -12.44
CA GLU A 212 15.36 0.91 -12.32
C GLU A 212 15.98 2.29 -12.04
N VAL A 213 15.55 3.32 -12.77
CA VAL A 213 16.03 4.68 -12.60
C VAL A 213 15.74 5.24 -11.19
N SER A 214 14.57 4.96 -10.62
CA SER A 214 14.26 5.42 -9.25
C SER A 214 15.09 4.68 -8.21
N ARG A 215 15.34 3.38 -8.38
CA ARG A 215 16.22 2.60 -7.49
C ARG A 215 17.67 3.08 -7.54
N GLN A 216 18.20 3.33 -8.74
CA GLN A 216 19.56 3.88 -8.90
C GLN A 216 19.68 5.24 -8.23
N GLN A 217 18.70 6.11 -8.42
CA GLN A 217 18.66 7.39 -7.73
C GLN A 217 18.57 7.21 -6.20
N ALA A 218 17.70 6.31 -5.70
CA ALA A 218 17.56 6.04 -4.27
C ALA A 218 18.91 5.65 -3.64
N ILE A 219 19.67 4.77 -4.31
CA ILE A 219 21.01 4.34 -3.86
C ILE A 219 21.99 5.52 -3.85
N SER A 220 21.97 6.38 -4.87
CA SER A 220 22.86 7.53 -4.96
C SER A 220 22.58 8.58 -3.87
N VAL A 221 21.29 8.85 -3.58
CA VAL A 221 20.91 9.96 -2.70
C VAL A 221 20.83 9.60 -1.22
N VAL A 222 20.76 8.31 -0.88
CA VAL A 222 20.77 7.87 0.52
C VAL A 222 22.14 8.06 1.13
N LYS A 223 22.21 8.51 2.39
CA LYS A 223 23.44 8.60 3.15
C LYS A 223 24.03 7.22 3.47
N PRO A 224 25.34 7.11 3.70
CA PRO A 224 25.91 5.93 4.34
C PRO A 224 25.17 5.61 5.66
N GLY A 225 24.70 4.37 5.80
CA GLY A 225 23.87 3.94 6.95
C GLY A 225 22.41 4.41 6.94
N GLY A 226 21.97 5.10 5.89
CA GLY A 226 20.57 5.45 5.68
C GLY A 226 19.75 4.26 5.21
N ILE A 227 18.44 4.42 5.17
CA ILE A 227 17.46 3.36 4.85
C ILE A 227 16.79 3.63 3.52
N ILE A 228 16.69 2.61 2.69
CA ILE A 228 15.84 2.61 1.48
C ILE A 228 14.70 1.62 1.70
N ALA A 229 13.46 2.12 1.67
CA ALA A 229 12.26 1.30 1.67
C ALA A 229 11.67 1.24 0.25
N VAL A 230 11.63 0.05 -0.33
CA VAL A 230 11.04 -0.16 -1.67
C VAL A 230 9.64 -0.73 -1.48
N SER A 231 8.61 0.07 -1.73
CA SER A 231 7.21 -0.33 -1.55
C SER A 231 6.57 -0.88 -2.82
N TYR A 232 7.25 -0.76 -3.95
CA TYR A 232 6.79 -1.26 -5.24
C TYR A 232 7.97 -1.76 -6.09
N THR A 233 7.83 -2.93 -6.70
CA THR A 233 8.85 -3.49 -7.58
C THR A 233 8.22 -3.97 -8.87
N HIS A 234 8.58 -3.35 -9.99
CA HIS A 234 8.39 -3.93 -11.31
C HIS A 234 9.44 -5.02 -11.51
N LEU A 235 9.05 -6.29 -11.31
CA LEU A 235 9.84 -7.40 -11.82
C LEU A 235 9.66 -7.42 -13.34
N ARG A 236 10.74 -7.20 -14.05
CA ARG A 236 10.82 -7.47 -15.50
C ARG A 236 11.18 -8.92 -15.71
#